data_71ab38bf6117bbf881374594516d7186
#
_entry.id   71ab38bf6117bbf881374594516d7186
#
_cell.length_a   1.000
_cell.length_b   1.000
_cell.length_c   1.000
_cell.angle_alpha   90.00
_cell.angle_beta   90.00
_cell.angle_gamma   90.00
#
_symmetry.space_group_name_H-M   'P 1'
#
loop_
_entity.id
_entity.type
_entity.pdbx_description
1 polymer ?
#
loop_
_entity_poly.entity_id
_entity_poly.type
_entity_poly.pdbx_seq_one_letter_code
_entity_poly.pdbx_strand_id
1 'polypeptide(L)'
;MTKLSSLEGLPKIAVCLAAFNGIRWLTEQLDSILAQTGVAVTVFVSVDASIDGTEDWVDARAQADNRVVVLPHGHHFGGSAPNFFRILCDIDLSKIDYVSFADQDDIWQQDKLIRHVKLMQQHNVDGVSSNVIAFWPNGKTRLIDKSQPQRELD
;
A
#
# COMPACT_ATOMS: atom_id res chain seq x y z
N MET A 1 27.28 9.39 6.34
CA MET A 1 27.39 8.56 5.14
C MET A 1 27.27 7.09 5.55
N THR A 2 26.10 6.53 5.85
CA THR A 2 25.97 5.10 6.18
C THR A 2 24.50 4.66 6.21
N LYS A 3 23.77 4.77 5.09
CA LYS A 3 22.42 4.21 4.99
C LYS A 3 22.05 3.59 3.63
N LEU A 4 22.91 3.67 2.62
CA LEU A 4 22.62 3.09 1.29
C LEU A 4 23.00 1.60 1.16
N SER A 5 23.90 1.07 1.97
CA SER A 5 24.40 -0.31 1.85
C SER A 5 23.48 -1.37 2.49
N SER A 6 22.40 -0.97 3.18
CA SER A 6 21.51 -1.91 3.88
C SER A 6 20.29 -2.36 3.08
N LEU A 7 20.07 -1.82 1.87
CA LEU A 7 18.90 -2.15 1.05
C LEU A 7 19.21 -3.11 -0.11
N GLU A 8 20.50 -3.37 -0.39
CA GLU A 8 20.89 -4.36 -1.40
C GLU A 8 20.50 -5.78 -0.92
N GLY A 9 19.71 -6.47 -1.74
CA GLY A 9 19.23 -7.82 -1.45
C GLY A 9 17.89 -7.92 -0.72
N LEU A 10 17.26 -6.79 -0.33
CA LEU A 10 15.89 -6.82 0.20
C LEU A 10 14.85 -6.95 -0.93
N PRO A 11 13.75 -7.70 -0.69
CA PRO A 11 12.61 -7.72 -1.62
C PRO A 11 12.11 -6.30 -1.92
N LYS A 12 11.99 -5.96 -3.19
CA LYS A 12 11.51 -4.66 -3.66
C LYS A 12 10.01 -4.71 -3.86
N ILE A 13 9.28 -3.89 -3.13
CA ILE A 13 7.82 -3.92 -3.13
C ILE A 13 7.26 -2.58 -3.60
N ALA A 14 6.47 -2.63 -4.68
CA ALA A 14 5.60 -1.52 -5.05
C ALA A 14 4.32 -1.58 -4.21
N VAL A 15 4.07 -0.58 -3.39
CA VAL A 15 2.80 -0.41 -2.69
C VAL A 15 1.94 0.55 -3.49
N CYS A 16 0.84 0.03 -4.03
CA CYS A 16 -0.16 0.81 -4.76
C CYS A 16 -1.16 1.37 -3.74
N LEU A 17 -1.14 2.67 -3.50
CA LEU A 17 -2.03 3.36 -2.56
C LEU A 17 -3.08 4.16 -3.35
N ALA A 18 -4.34 3.75 -3.26
CA ALA A 18 -5.46 4.47 -3.85
C ALA A 18 -6.11 5.38 -2.80
N ALA A 19 -6.29 6.67 -3.13
CA ALA A 19 -6.84 7.66 -2.23
C ALA A 19 -8.01 8.44 -2.86
N PHE A 20 -8.99 8.79 -2.04
CA PHE A 20 -10.11 9.67 -2.37
C PHE A 20 -10.63 10.32 -1.09
N ASN A 21 -10.58 11.66 -0.98
CA ASN A 21 -10.97 12.40 0.21
C ASN A 21 -10.43 11.77 1.50
N GLY A 22 -9.13 11.46 1.51
CA GLY A 22 -8.50 10.60 2.50
C GLY A 22 -7.60 11.32 3.51
N ILE A 23 -7.50 12.63 3.50
CA ILE A 23 -6.55 13.42 4.29
C ILE A 23 -6.56 13.06 5.78
N ARG A 24 -7.72 12.64 6.30
CA ARG A 24 -7.89 12.28 7.70
C ARG A 24 -7.07 11.06 8.12
N TRP A 25 -6.86 10.09 7.22
CA TRP A 25 -6.27 8.78 7.53
C TRP A 25 -4.90 8.56 6.91
N LEU A 26 -4.60 9.28 5.83
CA LEU A 26 -3.40 9.06 5.02
C LEU A 26 -2.09 9.18 5.80
N THR A 27 -2.03 10.00 6.85
CA THR A 27 -0.82 10.13 7.66
C THR A 27 -0.46 8.80 8.33
N GLU A 28 -1.39 8.20 9.06
CA GLU A 28 -1.15 6.94 9.77
C GLU A 28 -0.91 5.78 8.80
N GLN A 29 -1.69 5.72 7.70
CA GLN A 29 -1.51 4.70 6.67
C GLN A 29 -0.14 4.81 6.00
N LEU A 30 0.23 5.96 5.48
CA LEU A 30 1.50 6.13 4.75
C LEU A 30 2.70 5.91 5.68
N ASP A 31 2.67 6.45 6.90
CA ASP A 31 3.73 6.25 7.88
C ASP A 31 3.89 4.76 8.23
N SER A 32 2.81 4.00 8.36
CA SER A 32 2.84 2.56 8.61
C SER A 32 3.43 1.75 7.45
N ILE A 33 3.20 2.20 6.21
CA ILE A 33 3.81 1.60 5.00
C ILE A 33 5.31 1.91 4.94
N LEU A 34 5.69 3.16 5.17
CA LEU A 34 7.09 3.60 5.13
C LEU A 34 7.94 3.02 6.28
N ALA A 35 7.28 2.58 7.37
CA ALA A 35 7.91 1.91 8.51
C ALA A 35 8.10 0.40 8.33
N GLN A 36 7.73 -0.18 7.18
CA GLN A 36 7.90 -1.63 6.93
C GLN A 36 9.37 -2.04 7.03
N THR A 37 9.61 -3.19 7.65
CA THR A 37 10.95 -3.74 7.88
C THR A 37 11.23 -4.96 7.01
N GLY A 38 12.51 -5.19 6.68
CA GLY A 38 12.95 -6.35 5.92
C GLY A 38 12.58 -6.32 4.42
N VAL A 39 12.13 -5.19 3.91
CA VAL A 39 11.78 -4.96 2.52
C VAL A 39 12.21 -3.55 2.07
N ALA A 40 12.37 -3.36 0.76
CA ALA A 40 12.56 -2.06 0.14
C ALA A 40 11.22 -1.61 -0.48
N VAL A 41 10.58 -0.60 0.12
CA VAL A 41 9.26 -0.12 -0.28
C VAL A 41 9.38 1.11 -1.18
N THR A 42 8.60 1.12 -2.28
CA THR A 42 8.23 2.33 -3.02
C THR A 42 6.71 2.43 -3.03
N VAL A 43 6.16 3.58 -2.65
CA VAL A 43 4.72 3.81 -2.57
C VAL A 43 4.28 4.62 -3.78
N PHE A 44 3.46 4.04 -4.63
CA PHE A 44 2.83 4.72 -5.76
C PHE A 44 1.43 5.15 -5.35
N VAL A 45 1.20 6.47 -5.31
CA VAL A 45 -0.06 7.05 -4.87
C VAL A 45 -0.86 7.53 -6.07
N SER A 46 -2.09 7.08 -6.17
CA SER A 46 -3.08 7.61 -7.11
C SER A 46 -4.27 8.19 -6.36
N VAL A 47 -4.52 9.48 -6.58
CA VAL A 47 -5.63 10.20 -5.94
C VAL A 47 -6.75 10.36 -6.95
N ASP A 48 -7.95 9.85 -6.64
CA ASP A 48 -9.18 10.22 -7.32
C ASP A 48 -9.53 11.67 -6.96
N ALA A 49 -10.11 12.45 -7.88
CA ALA A 49 -10.34 13.88 -7.73
C ALA A 49 -10.99 14.21 -6.37
N SER A 50 -10.27 14.90 -5.50
CA SER A 50 -10.58 15.10 -4.09
C SER A 50 -10.83 16.58 -3.80
N ILE A 51 -11.59 16.87 -2.74
CA ILE A 51 -11.96 18.25 -2.34
C ILE A 51 -11.51 18.60 -0.91
N ASP A 52 -10.82 17.67 -0.23
CA ASP A 52 -10.45 17.80 1.19
C ASP A 52 -8.97 18.18 1.42
N GLY A 53 -8.20 18.41 0.34
CA GLY A 53 -6.77 18.70 0.39
C GLY A 53 -5.87 17.46 0.31
N THR A 54 -6.43 16.29 0.00
CA THR A 54 -5.68 15.04 -0.18
C THR A 54 -4.56 15.19 -1.22
N GLU A 55 -4.83 15.85 -2.36
CA GLU A 55 -3.86 16.02 -3.45
C GLU A 55 -2.63 16.80 -2.99
N ASP A 56 -2.84 17.99 -2.39
CA ASP A 56 -1.74 18.83 -1.88
C ASP A 56 -0.93 18.11 -0.81
N TRP A 57 -1.60 17.34 0.04
CA TRP A 57 -0.95 16.58 1.11
C TRP A 57 -0.03 15.48 0.57
N VAL A 58 -0.47 14.67 -0.41
CA VAL A 58 0.37 13.61 -0.99
C VAL A 58 1.55 14.18 -1.76
N ASP A 59 1.38 15.32 -2.45
CA ASP A 59 2.46 16.02 -3.14
C ASP A 59 3.54 16.51 -2.16
N ALA A 60 3.12 17.08 -1.03
CA ALA A 60 4.06 17.48 0.03
C ALA A 60 4.82 16.27 0.62
N ARG A 61 4.15 15.13 0.77
CA ARG A 61 4.79 13.89 1.24
C ARG A 61 5.81 13.35 0.23
N ALA A 62 5.51 13.38 -1.07
CA ALA A 62 6.44 12.97 -2.13
C ALA A 62 7.68 13.86 -2.19
N GLN A 63 7.54 15.16 -1.93
CA GLN A 63 8.68 16.08 -1.83
C GLN A 63 9.57 15.79 -0.60
N ALA A 64 8.99 15.29 0.49
CA ALA A 64 9.69 15.01 1.73
C ALA A 64 10.35 13.62 1.76
N ASP A 65 9.81 12.63 1.04
CA ASP A 65 10.32 11.24 1.02
C ASP A 65 10.31 10.68 -0.40
N ASN A 66 11.48 10.41 -0.96
CA ASN A 66 11.68 9.93 -2.32
C ASN A 66 11.14 8.50 -2.58
N ARG A 67 10.71 7.81 -1.55
CA ARG A 67 10.00 6.52 -1.67
C ARG A 67 8.53 6.69 -2.04
N VAL A 68 8.00 7.91 -1.96
CA VAL A 68 6.61 8.23 -2.32
C VAL A 68 6.60 8.84 -3.71
N VAL A 69 5.89 8.21 -4.63
CA VAL A 69 5.74 8.63 -6.03
C VAL A 69 4.26 8.88 -6.28
N VAL A 70 3.91 10.12 -6.58
CA VAL A 70 2.52 10.52 -6.86
C VAL A 70 2.29 10.52 -8.36
N LEU A 71 1.21 9.84 -8.77
CA LEU A 71 0.78 9.83 -10.17
C LEU A 71 -0.01 11.10 -10.50
N PRO A 72 -0.05 11.57 -11.77
CA PRO A 72 -0.72 12.81 -12.12
C PRO A 72 -2.17 12.87 -11.61
N HIS A 73 -2.56 14.01 -11.03
CA HIS A 73 -3.91 14.25 -10.51
C HIS A 73 -4.93 14.63 -11.59
N GLY A 74 -6.18 14.87 -11.19
CA GLY A 74 -7.22 15.46 -11.99
C GLY A 74 -8.14 14.46 -12.71
N HIS A 75 -7.97 13.18 -12.48
CA HIS A 75 -8.86 12.16 -13.02
C HIS A 75 -9.90 11.72 -11.98
N HIS A 76 -11.09 11.39 -12.46
CA HIS A 76 -12.13 10.79 -11.63
C HIS A 76 -12.32 9.33 -12.03
N PHE A 77 -11.92 8.43 -11.13
CA PHE A 77 -11.96 6.98 -11.40
C PHE A 77 -13.26 6.33 -10.94
N GLY A 78 -13.93 6.93 -9.95
CA GLY A 78 -15.22 6.48 -9.46
C GLY A 78 -15.16 5.25 -8.54
N GLY A 79 -13.99 4.93 -7.99
CA GLY A 79 -13.85 3.85 -7.03
C GLY A 79 -12.41 3.35 -6.87
N SER A 80 -12.17 2.54 -5.83
CA SER A 80 -10.83 2.02 -5.52
C SER A 80 -10.29 1.08 -6.59
N ALA A 81 -11.11 0.18 -7.12
CA ALA A 81 -10.65 -0.80 -8.11
C ALA A 81 -10.15 -0.14 -9.42
N PRO A 82 -10.88 0.76 -10.09
CA PRO A 82 -10.34 1.48 -11.25
C PRO A 82 -9.08 2.27 -10.91
N ASN A 83 -9.00 2.87 -9.71
CA ASN A 83 -7.83 3.61 -9.28
C ASN A 83 -6.60 2.70 -9.08
N PHE A 84 -6.76 1.50 -8.52
CA PHE A 84 -5.68 0.50 -8.46
C PHE A 84 -5.25 0.03 -9.84
N PHE A 85 -6.17 -0.24 -10.76
CA PHE A 85 -5.84 -0.61 -12.14
C PHE A 85 -5.02 0.46 -12.85
N ARG A 86 -5.38 1.73 -12.65
CA ARG A 86 -4.62 2.85 -13.17
C ARG A 86 -3.16 2.80 -12.69
N ILE A 87 -2.92 2.60 -11.37
CA ILE A 87 -1.56 2.52 -10.84
C ILE A 87 -0.77 1.41 -11.57
N LEU A 88 -1.34 0.22 -11.68
CA LEU A 88 -0.68 -0.92 -12.33
C LEU A 88 -0.35 -0.67 -13.81
N CYS A 89 -1.18 0.13 -14.52
CA CYS A 89 -0.94 0.46 -15.92
C CYS A 89 0.14 1.53 -16.11
N ASP A 90 0.27 2.45 -15.15
CA ASP A 90 1.08 3.66 -15.32
C ASP A 90 2.49 3.55 -14.71
N ILE A 91 2.75 2.53 -13.86
CA ILE A 91 4.04 2.38 -13.19
C ILE A 91 4.94 1.34 -13.89
N ASP A 92 6.25 1.58 -13.82
CA ASP A 92 7.25 0.60 -14.28
C ASP A 92 7.54 -0.42 -13.17
N LEU A 93 7.09 -1.65 -13.39
CA LEU A 93 7.29 -2.79 -12.48
C LEU A 93 8.56 -3.61 -12.79
N SER A 94 9.37 -3.25 -13.79
CA SER A 94 10.51 -4.04 -14.26
C SER A 94 11.59 -4.32 -13.20
N LYS A 95 11.63 -3.52 -12.14
CA LYS A 95 12.59 -3.63 -11.03
C LYS A 95 11.92 -3.96 -9.69
N ILE A 96 10.68 -4.40 -9.72
CA ILE A 96 9.85 -4.71 -8.57
C ILE A 96 9.69 -6.22 -8.46
N ASP A 97 9.85 -6.75 -7.26
CA ASP A 97 9.69 -8.19 -7.00
C ASP A 97 8.24 -8.54 -6.63
N TYR A 98 7.54 -7.62 -5.93
CA TYR A 98 6.17 -7.83 -5.46
C TYR A 98 5.36 -6.55 -5.53
N VAL A 99 4.04 -6.70 -5.69
CA VAL A 99 3.06 -5.60 -5.61
C VAL A 99 2.16 -5.81 -4.39
N SER A 100 1.86 -4.76 -3.67
CA SER A 100 0.89 -4.75 -2.57
C SER A 100 -0.12 -3.64 -2.77
N PHE A 101 -1.39 -3.91 -2.54
CA PHE A 101 -2.45 -2.91 -2.55
C PHE A 101 -2.68 -2.37 -1.15
N ALA A 102 -2.92 -1.06 -1.05
CA ALA A 102 -3.19 -0.36 0.18
C ALA A 102 -4.41 0.55 0.00
N ASP A 103 -5.43 0.35 0.81
CA ASP A 103 -6.48 1.34 1.01
C ASP A 103 -5.94 2.51 1.86
N GLN A 104 -6.62 3.64 1.86
CA GLN A 104 -6.09 4.88 2.48
C GLN A 104 -6.22 4.96 4.00
N ASP A 105 -6.95 4.03 4.62
CA ASP A 105 -7.46 4.10 6.00
C ASP A 105 -7.07 2.90 6.87
N ASP A 106 -6.08 2.12 6.44
CA ASP A 106 -5.51 1.02 7.19
C ASP A 106 -4.27 1.46 8.01
N ILE A 107 -3.91 0.70 9.02
CA ILE A 107 -2.62 0.79 9.71
C ILE A 107 -1.93 -0.56 9.63
N TRP A 108 -0.73 -0.60 9.04
CA TRP A 108 -0.01 -1.83 8.82
C TRP A 108 0.97 -2.15 9.95
N GLN A 109 1.03 -3.42 10.35
CA GLN A 109 2.10 -3.90 11.22
C GLN A 109 3.44 -3.83 10.50
N GLN A 110 4.50 -3.45 11.21
CA GLN A 110 5.83 -3.19 10.63
C GLN A 110 6.44 -4.37 9.87
N ASP A 111 6.03 -5.60 10.17
CA ASP A 111 6.51 -6.82 9.54
C ASP A 111 5.53 -7.43 8.51
N LYS A 112 4.43 -6.72 8.19
CA LYS A 112 3.38 -7.23 7.30
C LYS A 112 3.95 -7.70 5.97
N LEU A 113 4.68 -6.85 5.27
CA LEU A 113 5.15 -7.15 3.92
C LEU A 113 6.18 -8.29 3.90
N ILE A 114 7.15 -8.28 4.80
CA ILE A 114 8.15 -9.37 4.85
C ILE A 114 7.51 -10.72 5.23
N ARG A 115 6.49 -10.72 6.08
CA ARG A 115 5.73 -11.95 6.39
C ARG A 115 4.97 -12.45 5.17
N HIS A 116 4.34 -11.57 4.39
CA HIS A 116 3.64 -11.93 3.16
C HIS A 116 4.62 -12.53 2.14
N VAL A 117 5.77 -11.90 1.92
CA VAL A 117 6.82 -12.43 1.03
C VAL A 117 7.25 -13.85 1.46
N LYS A 118 7.54 -14.04 2.74
CA LYS A 118 7.94 -15.36 3.27
C LYS A 118 6.85 -16.42 3.06
N LEU A 119 5.59 -16.08 3.30
CA LEU A 119 4.47 -17.00 3.09
C LEU A 119 4.32 -17.39 1.61
N MET A 120 4.41 -16.41 0.68
CA MET A 120 4.36 -16.69 -0.76
C MET A 120 5.48 -17.64 -1.18
N GLN A 121 6.70 -17.38 -0.73
CA GLN A 121 7.86 -18.22 -1.03
C GLN A 121 7.74 -19.63 -0.42
N GLN A 122 7.31 -19.73 0.85
CA GLN A 122 7.17 -20.99 1.56
C GLN A 122 6.12 -21.91 0.95
N HIS A 123 5.01 -21.32 0.47
CA HIS A 123 3.88 -22.08 -0.07
C HIS A 123 3.84 -22.11 -1.60
N ASN A 124 4.80 -21.45 -2.26
CA ASN A 124 4.89 -21.32 -3.72
C ASN A 124 3.57 -20.87 -4.33
N VAL A 125 3.02 -19.74 -3.81
CA VAL A 125 1.78 -19.13 -4.27
C VAL A 125 2.03 -17.72 -4.82
N ASP A 126 1.20 -17.28 -5.77
CA ASP A 126 1.36 -16.01 -6.46
C ASP A 126 0.74 -14.83 -5.70
N GLY A 127 -0.08 -15.08 -4.69
CA GLY A 127 -0.72 -14.05 -3.90
C GLY A 127 -1.05 -14.49 -2.49
N VAL A 128 -1.12 -13.52 -1.58
CA VAL A 128 -1.48 -13.71 -0.18
C VAL A 128 -2.32 -12.54 0.30
N SER A 129 -3.30 -12.82 1.13
CA SER A 129 -4.02 -11.81 1.90
C SER A 129 -3.98 -12.17 3.38
N SER A 130 -4.16 -11.17 4.24
CA SER A 130 -4.21 -11.35 5.69
C SER A 130 -5.57 -10.95 6.26
N ASN A 131 -5.86 -11.46 7.45
CA ASN A 131 -6.97 -11.00 8.25
C ASN A 131 -6.78 -9.52 8.65
N VAL A 132 -7.88 -8.85 8.92
CA VAL A 132 -7.92 -7.44 9.33
C VAL A 132 -8.50 -7.34 10.73
N ILE A 133 -7.91 -6.53 11.59
CA ILE A 133 -8.49 -6.14 12.86
C ILE A 133 -9.15 -4.77 12.67
N ALA A 134 -10.47 -4.74 12.58
CA ALA A 134 -11.20 -3.49 12.65
C ALA A 134 -11.16 -2.95 14.08
N PHE A 135 -10.96 -1.63 14.22
CA PHE A 135 -10.95 -0.96 15.51
C PHE A 135 -11.74 0.34 15.44
N TRP A 136 -12.30 0.75 16.60
CA TRP A 136 -13.12 1.94 16.73
C TRP A 136 -12.56 2.88 17.80
N PRO A 137 -12.88 4.18 17.73
CA PRO A 137 -12.40 5.17 18.70
C PRO A 137 -12.76 4.85 20.17
N ASN A 138 -13.81 4.04 20.39
CA ASN A 138 -14.22 3.60 21.72
C ASN A 138 -13.44 2.39 22.27
N GLY A 139 -12.35 1.99 21.58
CA GLY A 139 -11.49 0.87 21.95
C GLY A 139 -12.02 -0.52 21.58
N LYS A 140 -13.18 -0.62 20.95
CA LYS A 140 -13.68 -1.91 20.45
C LYS A 140 -12.81 -2.37 19.27
N THR A 141 -12.56 -3.69 19.21
CA THR A 141 -11.86 -4.34 18.10
C THR A 141 -12.66 -5.55 17.63
N ARG A 142 -12.51 -5.89 16.35
CA ARG A 142 -13.09 -7.10 15.75
C ARG A 142 -12.13 -7.68 14.73
N LEU A 143 -11.81 -8.96 14.87
CA LEU A 143 -11.11 -9.70 13.82
C LEU A 143 -12.08 -9.96 12.65
N ILE A 144 -11.66 -9.54 11.46
CA ILE A 144 -12.31 -9.90 10.20
C ILE A 144 -11.46 -11.01 9.58
N ASP A 145 -11.96 -12.24 9.71
CA ASP A 145 -11.31 -13.41 9.15
C ASP A 145 -11.63 -13.52 7.67
N LYS A 146 -10.58 -13.52 6.85
CA LYS A 146 -10.67 -13.65 5.37
C LYS A 146 -10.30 -15.05 4.88
N SER A 147 -10.06 -16.00 5.77
CA SER A 147 -9.68 -17.38 5.47
C SER A 147 -10.86 -18.24 4.95
N GLN A 148 -11.63 -17.70 4.02
CA GLN A 148 -12.62 -18.50 3.29
C GLN A 148 -11.92 -19.23 2.14
N PRO A 149 -12.26 -20.51 1.87
CA PRO A 149 -11.76 -21.19 0.69
C PRO A 149 -12.08 -20.37 -0.55
N GLN A 150 -11.09 -20.13 -1.36
CA GLN A 150 -11.30 -19.48 -2.66
C GLN A 150 -12.20 -20.39 -3.46
N ARG A 151 -13.38 -19.92 -3.86
CA ARG A 151 -14.25 -20.68 -4.76
C ARG A 151 -13.69 -20.53 -6.16
N GLU A 152 -13.49 -21.64 -6.87
CA GLU A 152 -13.29 -21.58 -8.30
C GLU A 152 -14.54 -20.91 -8.90
N LEU A 153 -14.31 -19.88 -9.68
CA LEU A 153 -15.37 -19.28 -10.48
C LEU A 153 -15.54 -20.19 -11.70
N ASP A 154 -16.70 -20.86 -11.80
CA ASP A 154 -17.11 -21.63 -12.97
C ASP A 154 -17.26 -20.71 -14.20
#